data_08b00e46e27e89d2c8d41d7da8a32656
#
_entry.id   08b00e46e27e89d2c8d41d7da8a32656
#
_cell.length_a   1.000
_cell.length_b   1.000
_cell.length_c   1.000
_cell.angle_alpha   90.00
_cell.angle_beta   90.00
_cell.angle_gamma   90.00
#
_symmetry.space_group_name_H-M   'P 1'
#
loop_
_entity.id
_entity.type
_entity.pdbx_description
1 polymer ?
#
loop_
_entity_poly.entity_id
_entity_poly.type
_entity_poly.pdbx_seq_one_letter_code
_entity_poly.pdbx_strand_id
1 'polypeptide(L)'
;YQPDKYRAYIQQGKMDYLYDKVGFYDTLKKIMQGSGAVSDLVAIHEEVRDIAPHMLHFLENHDEQRIASPDFAGDADKGKPALAVSALISSAPTLLYFGQDVGEDGSEETGFGDPTRTTIFDYAGVPAHQRFMNNGKFDAGQSTEKEKALHRFYKDVMNIATSNSAITGRYQSLHALNLGVEGSAYSEQQFAFIREKNDQGFIVIANFSDNATGPISLTVPASAIETAGNKLELKPLLSHDGLTLEQGEVNYRATTTLDALETKVFAF
;
A
#
# COMPACT_ATOMS: atom_id res chain seq x y z
N TYR A 1 18.91 10.15 -4.48
CA TYR A 1 18.22 10.09 -3.20
C TYR A 1 19.06 10.76 -2.12
N GLN A 2 18.50 11.72 -1.39
CA GLN A 2 19.22 12.55 -0.43
C GLN A 2 18.35 12.87 0.80
N PRO A 3 18.16 11.92 1.73
CA PRO A 3 17.29 12.09 2.90
C PRO A 3 17.62 13.30 3.78
N ASP A 4 18.90 13.67 3.90
CA ASP A 4 19.32 14.84 4.67
C ASP A 4 18.79 16.15 4.10
N LYS A 5 18.60 16.24 2.78
CA LYS A 5 17.94 17.39 2.16
C LYS A 5 16.46 17.43 2.51
N TYR A 6 15.77 16.28 2.59
CA TYR A 6 14.39 16.23 3.03
C TYR A 6 14.26 16.74 4.47
N ARG A 7 15.14 16.31 5.37
CA ARG A 7 15.20 16.82 6.75
C ARG A 7 15.39 18.34 6.78
N ALA A 8 16.31 18.86 5.96
CA ALA A 8 16.56 20.30 5.86
C ALA A 8 15.34 21.07 5.34
N TYR A 9 14.64 20.56 4.32
CA TYR A 9 13.43 21.20 3.81
C TYR A 9 12.30 21.25 4.85
N ILE A 10 12.12 20.20 5.63
CA ILE A 10 11.13 20.16 6.71
C ILE A 10 11.56 21.08 7.86
N GLN A 11 12.76 20.94 8.38
CA GLN A 11 13.21 21.62 9.59
C GLN A 11 13.54 23.11 9.37
N GLN A 12 14.26 23.42 8.30
CA GLN A 12 14.74 24.77 7.97
C GLN A 12 13.81 25.47 6.98
N GLY A 13 13.36 24.75 5.94
CA GLY A 13 12.46 25.26 4.93
C GLY A 13 11.00 25.37 5.38
N LYS A 14 10.66 24.77 6.55
CA LYS A 14 9.31 24.77 7.15
C LYS A 14 8.24 24.20 6.21
N MET A 15 8.63 23.23 5.39
CA MET A 15 7.68 22.48 4.55
C MET A 15 6.94 21.45 5.40
N ASP A 16 5.62 21.39 5.28
CA ASP A 16 4.78 20.46 6.02
C ASP A 16 4.91 19.05 5.46
N TYR A 17 4.91 18.92 4.13
CA TYR A 17 5.01 17.64 3.42
C TYR A 17 5.93 17.73 2.21
N LEU A 18 6.56 16.61 1.90
CA LEU A 18 7.39 16.41 0.71
C LEU A 18 6.94 15.13 0.00
N TYR A 19 6.97 15.13 -1.33
CA TYR A 19 6.80 13.89 -2.09
C TYR A 19 7.92 12.89 -1.80
N ASP A 20 7.58 11.67 -1.41
CA ASP A 20 8.53 10.56 -1.32
C ASP A 20 8.69 9.86 -2.68
N LYS A 21 9.25 10.64 -3.64
CA LYS A 21 9.40 10.22 -5.04
C LYS A 21 10.56 9.24 -5.21
N VAL A 22 11.77 9.70 -4.94
CA VAL A 22 13.01 8.99 -5.31
C VAL A 22 13.30 7.79 -4.41
N GLY A 23 12.82 7.83 -3.17
CA GLY A 23 12.94 6.71 -2.25
C GLY A 23 11.76 5.75 -2.43
N PHE A 24 10.67 6.05 -1.79
CA PHE A 24 9.54 5.14 -1.64
C PHE A 24 8.82 4.82 -2.95
N TYR A 25 8.41 5.86 -3.71
CA TYR A 25 7.69 5.64 -4.97
C TYR A 25 8.52 4.85 -5.99
N ASP A 26 9.77 5.25 -6.25
CA ASP A 26 10.59 4.59 -7.28
C ASP A 26 10.90 3.14 -6.92
N THR A 27 11.03 2.83 -5.62
CA THR A 27 11.21 1.45 -5.15
C THR A 27 9.92 0.66 -5.31
N LEU A 28 8.80 1.23 -4.89
CA LEU A 28 7.49 0.57 -5.01
C LEU A 28 7.09 0.35 -6.48
N LYS A 29 7.43 1.28 -7.39
CA LYS A 29 7.26 1.13 -8.83
C LYS A 29 7.98 -0.11 -9.36
N LYS A 30 9.24 -0.32 -8.97
CA LYS A 30 10.01 -1.52 -9.36
C LYS A 30 9.38 -2.81 -8.83
N ILE A 31 8.84 -2.78 -7.61
CA ILE A 31 8.16 -3.94 -7.03
C ILE A 31 6.88 -4.25 -7.82
N MET A 32 6.05 -3.27 -8.15
CA MET A 32 4.86 -3.43 -9.00
C MET A 32 5.19 -3.97 -10.39
N GLN A 33 6.37 -3.64 -10.92
CA GLN A 33 6.87 -4.13 -12.21
C GLN A 33 7.54 -5.53 -12.11
N GLY A 34 7.61 -6.11 -10.91
CA GLY A 34 8.23 -7.43 -10.67
C GLY A 34 9.76 -7.43 -10.70
N SER A 35 10.41 -6.26 -10.69
CA SER A 35 11.87 -6.12 -10.75
C SER A 35 12.51 -5.62 -9.44
N GLY A 36 11.71 -5.28 -8.44
CA GLY A 36 12.15 -4.81 -7.12
C GLY A 36 11.98 -5.85 -6.02
N ALA A 37 12.63 -5.62 -4.88
CA ALA A 37 12.52 -6.42 -3.68
C ALA A 37 11.89 -5.62 -2.53
N VAL A 38 11.08 -6.26 -1.70
CA VAL A 38 10.47 -5.62 -0.52
C VAL A 38 11.53 -5.21 0.50
N SER A 39 12.64 -5.93 0.60
CA SER A 39 13.78 -5.52 1.46
C SER A 39 14.29 -4.11 1.13
N ASP A 40 14.30 -3.72 -0.16
CA ASP A 40 14.69 -2.37 -0.57
C ASP A 40 13.69 -1.32 -0.06
N LEU A 41 12.40 -1.63 -0.12
CA LEU A 41 11.34 -0.73 0.38
C LEU A 41 11.43 -0.54 1.90
N VAL A 42 11.69 -1.63 2.63
CA VAL A 42 11.92 -1.58 4.08
C VAL A 42 13.12 -0.69 4.42
N ALA A 43 14.24 -0.88 3.72
CA ALA A 43 15.44 -0.08 3.94
C ALA A 43 15.21 1.42 3.70
N ILE A 44 14.55 1.76 2.59
CA ILE A 44 14.21 3.15 2.24
C ILE A 44 13.28 3.78 3.29
N HIS A 45 12.26 3.05 3.74
CA HIS A 45 11.34 3.57 4.76
C HIS A 45 12.02 3.77 6.12
N GLU A 46 12.90 2.86 6.53
CA GLU A 46 13.67 2.99 7.78
C GLU A 46 14.65 4.19 7.72
N GLU A 47 15.22 4.50 6.56
CA GLU A 47 16.13 5.63 6.39
C GLU A 47 15.47 7.00 6.63
N VAL A 48 14.18 7.12 6.35
CA VAL A 48 13.39 8.35 6.57
C VAL A 48 12.41 8.25 7.75
N ARG A 49 12.56 7.24 8.60
CA ARG A 49 11.61 6.93 9.68
C ARG A 49 11.33 8.12 10.60
N ASP A 50 12.35 8.91 10.91
CA ASP A 50 12.24 10.11 11.76
C ASP A 50 11.40 11.22 11.15
N ILE A 51 11.28 11.26 9.82
CA ILE A 51 10.49 12.23 9.05
C ILE A 51 9.32 11.57 8.30
N ALA A 52 9.10 10.28 8.45
CA ALA A 52 8.05 9.54 7.73
C ALA A 52 6.67 10.19 7.78
N PRO A 53 6.22 10.83 8.88
CA PRO A 53 4.93 11.54 8.91
C PRO A 53 4.82 12.74 7.95
N HIS A 54 5.96 13.24 7.45
CA HIS A 54 6.04 14.36 6.50
C HIS A 54 6.26 13.91 5.04
N MET A 55 6.49 12.61 4.82
CA MET A 55 6.76 12.06 3.49
C MET A 55 5.47 11.63 2.82
N LEU A 56 4.91 12.49 1.97
CA LEU A 56 3.66 12.24 1.24
C LEU A 56 3.88 11.10 0.23
N HIS A 57 3.10 10.05 0.37
CA HIS A 57 3.08 8.92 -0.56
C HIS A 57 2.10 9.16 -1.71
N PHE A 58 2.43 8.63 -2.88
CA PHE A 58 1.58 8.62 -4.06
C PHE A 58 1.96 7.44 -4.96
N LEU A 59 1.06 7.04 -5.84
CA LEU A 59 1.31 6.00 -6.85
C LEU A 59 1.17 6.55 -8.27
N GLU A 60 0.36 7.58 -8.44
CA GLU A 60 0.16 8.30 -9.69
C GLU A 60 0.09 9.80 -9.41
N ASN A 61 0.54 10.60 -10.37
CA ASN A 61 0.35 12.05 -10.41
C ASN A 61 0.46 12.54 -11.87
N HIS A 62 0.48 13.85 -12.07
CA HIS A 62 0.57 14.47 -13.41
C HIS A 62 1.93 14.31 -14.10
N ASP A 63 2.98 13.91 -13.37
CA ASP A 63 4.34 13.68 -13.89
C ASP A 63 4.65 12.21 -14.14
N GLU A 64 3.92 11.30 -13.49
CA GLU A 64 4.18 9.86 -13.55
C GLU A 64 3.14 9.13 -14.42
N GLN A 65 3.54 7.99 -14.94
CA GLN A 65 2.67 7.11 -15.72
C GLN A 65 1.57 6.53 -14.86
N ARG A 66 0.42 6.24 -15.47
CA ARG A 66 -0.67 5.49 -14.85
C ARG A 66 -0.24 4.06 -14.56
N ILE A 67 -0.64 3.49 -13.43
CA ILE A 67 -0.32 2.10 -13.05
C ILE A 67 -0.81 1.13 -14.11
N ALA A 68 -2.03 1.33 -14.62
CA ALA A 68 -2.64 0.48 -15.64
C ALA A 68 -1.99 0.61 -17.03
N SER A 69 -1.16 1.63 -17.25
CA SER A 69 -0.46 1.82 -18.52
C SER A 69 0.47 0.64 -18.85
N PRO A 70 0.49 0.18 -20.11
CA PRO A 70 1.44 -0.84 -20.56
C PRO A 70 2.91 -0.49 -20.32
N ASP A 71 3.23 0.82 -20.27
CA ASP A 71 4.59 1.32 -20.04
C ASP A 71 4.96 1.36 -18.54
N PHE A 72 4.02 1.08 -17.66
CA PHE A 72 4.29 0.97 -16.23
C PHE A 72 4.04 -0.49 -15.77
N ALA A 73 2.85 -0.80 -15.23
CA ALA A 73 2.55 -2.12 -14.67
C ALA A 73 1.57 -2.94 -15.54
N GLY A 74 0.85 -2.28 -16.48
CA GLY A 74 -0.06 -2.90 -17.42
C GLY A 74 -1.38 -3.39 -16.84
N ASP A 75 -1.57 -3.32 -15.53
CA ASP A 75 -2.81 -3.68 -14.82
C ASP A 75 -2.97 -2.83 -13.56
N ALA A 76 -4.13 -2.19 -13.42
CA ALA A 76 -4.47 -1.38 -12.26
C ALA A 76 -4.50 -2.19 -10.94
N ASP A 77 -4.78 -3.48 -10.99
CA ASP A 77 -4.81 -4.34 -9.81
C ASP A 77 -3.43 -4.49 -9.16
N LYS A 78 -2.33 -4.30 -9.90
CA LYS A 78 -0.97 -4.25 -9.34
C LYS A 78 -0.76 -3.09 -8.37
N GLY A 79 -1.59 -2.07 -8.47
CA GLY A 79 -1.63 -0.96 -7.52
C GLY A 79 -2.27 -1.30 -6.17
N LYS A 80 -3.01 -2.39 -6.03
CA LYS A 80 -3.71 -2.74 -4.77
C LYS A 80 -2.77 -2.91 -3.58
N PRO A 81 -1.77 -3.83 -3.63
CA PRO A 81 -0.82 -3.97 -2.51
C PRO A 81 -0.01 -2.70 -2.29
N ALA A 82 0.33 -1.97 -3.36
CA ALA A 82 1.06 -0.73 -3.28
C ALA A 82 0.27 0.38 -2.57
N LEU A 83 -1.03 0.51 -2.86
CA LEU A 83 -1.91 1.45 -2.16
C LEU A 83 -2.01 1.13 -0.68
N ALA A 84 -2.27 -0.14 -0.34
CA ALA A 84 -2.42 -0.54 1.06
C ALA A 84 -1.13 -0.27 1.85
N VAL A 85 0.03 -0.59 1.28
CA VAL A 85 1.31 -0.27 1.90
C VAL A 85 1.50 1.25 2.03
N SER A 86 1.29 2.02 0.96
CA SER A 86 1.47 3.48 0.96
C SER A 86 0.58 4.19 1.97
N ALA A 87 -0.68 3.76 2.10
CA ALA A 87 -1.66 4.39 2.97
C ALA A 87 -1.55 3.97 4.45
N LEU A 88 -0.96 2.79 4.73
CA LEU A 88 -0.99 2.20 6.07
C LEU A 88 0.38 2.14 6.76
N ILE A 89 1.48 2.37 6.04
CA ILE A 89 2.84 2.25 6.60
C ILE A 89 3.21 3.43 7.51
N SER A 90 2.67 4.61 7.26
CA SER A 90 2.93 5.81 8.07
C SER A 90 1.65 6.64 8.27
N SER A 91 1.76 7.72 9.05
CA SER A 91 0.70 8.71 9.22
C SER A 91 0.77 9.86 8.20
N ALA A 92 1.67 9.77 7.23
CA ALA A 92 1.76 10.75 6.16
C ALA A 92 0.50 10.73 5.28
N PRO A 93 0.14 11.85 4.66
CA PRO A 93 -0.94 11.86 3.69
C PRO A 93 -0.60 10.98 2.47
N THR A 94 -1.63 10.39 1.89
CA THR A 94 -1.54 9.67 0.61
C THR A 94 -2.29 10.46 -0.44
N LEU A 95 -1.61 10.80 -1.55
CA LEU A 95 -2.24 11.43 -2.69
C LEU A 95 -2.87 10.37 -3.59
N LEU A 96 -4.15 10.51 -3.87
CA LEU A 96 -4.85 9.76 -4.90
C LEU A 96 -5.06 10.66 -6.12
N TYR A 97 -4.54 10.23 -7.26
CA TYR A 97 -4.74 10.97 -8.49
C TYR A 97 -6.08 10.61 -9.12
N PHE A 98 -6.76 11.57 -9.74
CA PHE A 98 -8.10 11.33 -10.31
C PHE A 98 -8.09 10.17 -11.31
N GLY A 99 -9.08 9.27 -11.20
CA GLY A 99 -9.19 8.08 -12.04
C GLY A 99 -8.27 6.92 -11.64
N GLN A 100 -7.32 7.09 -10.71
CA GLN A 100 -6.46 6.02 -10.21
C GLN A 100 -7.28 4.89 -9.59
N ASP A 101 -8.30 5.23 -8.82
CA ASP A 101 -9.19 4.32 -8.10
C ASP A 101 -10.19 3.56 -8.99
N VAL A 102 -10.25 3.89 -10.27
CA VAL A 102 -11.03 3.17 -11.28
C VAL A 102 -10.16 2.59 -12.40
N GLY A 103 -8.84 2.68 -12.26
CA GLY A 103 -7.88 2.04 -13.15
C GLY A 103 -7.72 2.76 -14.48
N GLU A 104 -7.73 4.10 -14.48
CA GLU A 104 -7.40 4.89 -15.67
C GLU A 104 -6.01 4.54 -16.17
N ASP A 105 -5.85 4.24 -17.46
CA ASP A 105 -4.61 3.75 -18.06
C ASP A 105 -3.82 4.81 -18.85
N GLY A 106 -4.42 5.98 -19.10
CA GLY A 106 -3.80 7.04 -19.86
C GLY A 106 -3.54 6.69 -21.33
N SER A 107 -4.29 5.73 -21.89
CA SER A 107 -4.09 5.25 -23.26
C SER A 107 -4.63 6.19 -24.35
N GLU A 108 -5.48 7.13 -23.97
CA GLU A 108 -6.04 8.11 -24.90
C GLU A 108 -5.04 9.23 -25.19
N GLU A 109 -4.85 9.54 -26.46
CA GLU A 109 -4.03 10.68 -26.86
C GLU A 109 -4.79 11.99 -26.65
N THR A 110 -4.35 12.80 -25.71
CA THR A 110 -5.02 14.05 -25.32
C THR A 110 -4.33 15.30 -25.85
N GLY A 111 -3.20 15.14 -26.53
CA GLY A 111 -2.38 16.25 -27.03
C GLY A 111 -1.50 16.93 -25.98
N PHE A 112 -1.46 16.39 -24.75
CA PHE A 112 -0.65 16.90 -23.63
C PHE A 112 0.52 16.00 -23.27
N GLY A 113 1.27 15.50 -24.22
CA GLY A 113 2.47 14.71 -23.99
C GLY A 113 2.26 13.22 -24.22
N ASP A 114 2.89 12.39 -23.39
CA ASP A 114 2.90 10.95 -23.54
C ASP A 114 1.51 10.35 -23.24
N PRO A 115 0.94 9.49 -24.11
CA PRO A 115 -0.36 8.87 -23.90
C PRO A 115 -0.42 7.94 -22.67
N THR A 116 0.70 7.66 -22.00
CA THR A 116 0.73 6.87 -20.75
C THR A 116 0.59 7.72 -19.50
N ARG A 117 0.53 9.05 -19.64
CA ARG A 117 0.35 10.02 -18.55
C ARG A 117 -0.83 10.92 -18.84
N THR A 118 -1.55 11.30 -17.79
CA THR A 118 -2.62 12.29 -17.89
C THR A 118 -2.28 13.49 -17.03
N THR A 119 -2.49 14.69 -17.56
CA THR A 119 -2.31 15.93 -16.82
C THR A 119 -3.60 16.37 -16.15
N ILE A 120 -3.55 17.39 -15.30
CA ILE A 120 -4.74 18.00 -14.70
C ILE A 120 -5.67 18.66 -15.74
N PHE A 121 -5.24 18.77 -17.00
CA PHE A 121 -6.00 19.35 -18.10
C PHE A 121 -6.62 18.30 -19.03
N ASP A 122 -6.45 17.00 -18.75
CA ASP A 122 -6.96 15.91 -19.58
C ASP A 122 -8.42 15.60 -19.24
N TYR A 123 -9.31 16.48 -19.67
CA TYR A 123 -10.75 16.32 -19.40
C TYR A 123 -11.44 15.28 -20.29
N ALA A 124 -10.86 14.95 -21.42
CA ALA A 124 -11.46 14.09 -22.43
C ALA A 124 -10.84 12.68 -22.49
N GLY A 125 -9.55 12.57 -22.27
CA GLY A 125 -8.78 11.32 -22.42
C GLY A 125 -8.74 10.46 -21.16
N VAL A 126 -9.83 10.38 -20.39
CA VAL A 126 -9.90 9.64 -19.12
C VAL A 126 -11.20 8.81 -19.07
N PRO A 127 -11.36 7.82 -19.97
CA PRO A 127 -12.63 7.12 -20.15
C PRO A 127 -13.11 6.35 -18.91
N ALA A 128 -12.21 5.76 -18.12
CA ALA A 128 -12.60 5.06 -16.90
C ALA A 128 -13.14 6.03 -15.84
N HIS A 129 -12.47 7.17 -15.68
CA HIS A 129 -12.92 8.23 -14.78
C HIS A 129 -14.25 8.86 -15.25
N GLN A 130 -14.44 9.06 -16.56
CA GLN A 130 -15.70 9.55 -17.12
C GLN A 130 -16.86 8.58 -16.85
N ARG A 131 -16.64 7.27 -16.94
CA ARG A 131 -17.66 6.25 -16.59
C ARG A 131 -18.04 6.32 -15.11
N PHE A 132 -17.07 6.53 -14.22
CA PHE A 132 -17.32 6.76 -12.79
C PHE A 132 -18.13 8.03 -12.56
N MET A 133 -17.78 9.13 -13.20
CA MET A 133 -18.48 10.42 -13.09
C MET A 133 -19.95 10.35 -13.58
N ASN A 134 -20.26 9.48 -14.51
CA ASN A 134 -21.61 9.23 -15.04
C ASN A 134 -22.39 10.53 -15.32
N ASN A 135 -21.82 11.41 -16.15
CA ASN A 135 -22.41 12.72 -16.48
C ASN A 135 -22.66 13.61 -15.25
N GLY A 136 -21.74 13.59 -14.27
CA GLY A 136 -21.80 14.44 -13.07
C GLY A 136 -22.62 13.86 -11.91
N LYS A 137 -23.09 12.62 -12.00
CA LYS A 137 -23.78 11.95 -10.88
C LYS A 137 -22.81 11.36 -9.85
N PHE A 138 -21.58 11.05 -10.26
CA PHE A 138 -20.52 10.46 -9.40
C PHE A 138 -20.95 9.17 -8.67
N ASP A 139 -21.76 8.36 -9.33
CA ASP A 139 -22.37 7.14 -8.78
C ASP A 139 -21.81 5.85 -9.38
N ALA A 140 -20.74 5.95 -10.18
CA ALA A 140 -20.15 4.84 -10.92
C ALA A 140 -21.15 4.10 -11.85
N GLY A 141 -22.23 4.77 -12.26
CA GLY A 141 -23.33 4.14 -12.97
C GLY A 141 -22.98 3.59 -14.36
N GLN A 142 -21.87 4.06 -14.95
CA GLN A 142 -21.35 3.56 -16.22
C GLN A 142 -20.05 2.74 -16.06
N SER A 143 -19.53 2.58 -14.84
CA SER A 143 -18.32 1.82 -14.57
C SER A 143 -18.55 0.33 -14.75
N THR A 144 -17.52 -0.37 -15.23
CA THR A 144 -17.46 -1.83 -15.28
C THR A 144 -17.39 -2.43 -13.88
N GLU A 145 -17.66 -3.73 -13.74
CA GLU A 145 -17.53 -4.40 -12.43
C GLU A 145 -16.08 -4.43 -11.93
N LYS A 146 -15.08 -4.51 -12.82
CA LYS A 146 -13.66 -4.42 -12.46
C LYS A 146 -13.34 -3.02 -11.87
N GLU A 147 -13.77 -1.95 -12.52
CA GLU A 147 -13.60 -0.58 -12.03
C GLU A 147 -14.27 -0.36 -10.67
N LYS A 148 -15.52 -0.84 -10.51
CA LYS A 148 -16.23 -0.77 -9.23
C LYS A 148 -15.56 -1.58 -8.12
N ALA A 149 -14.99 -2.74 -8.45
CA ALA A 149 -14.27 -3.56 -7.48
C ALA A 149 -12.98 -2.88 -7.02
N LEU A 150 -12.23 -2.29 -7.95
CA LEU A 150 -11.03 -1.52 -7.64
C LEU A 150 -11.38 -0.31 -6.77
N HIS A 151 -12.40 0.47 -7.13
CA HIS A 151 -12.86 1.62 -6.35
C HIS A 151 -13.26 1.23 -4.92
N ARG A 152 -13.98 0.10 -4.74
CA ARG A 152 -14.31 -0.41 -3.40
C ARG A 152 -13.06 -0.71 -2.59
N PHE A 153 -12.06 -1.37 -3.20
CA PHE A 153 -10.80 -1.66 -2.54
C PHE A 153 -10.09 -0.38 -2.06
N TYR A 154 -9.97 0.63 -2.94
CA TYR A 154 -9.40 1.93 -2.58
C TYR A 154 -10.15 2.58 -1.41
N LYS A 155 -11.49 2.59 -1.46
CA LYS A 155 -12.33 3.11 -0.39
C LYS A 155 -12.08 2.39 0.94
N ASP A 156 -12.00 1.06 0.92
CA ASP A 156 -11.82 0.26 2.15
C ASP A 156 -10.45 0.52 2.77
N VAL A 157 -9.37 0.55 1.96
CA VAL A 157 -8.02 0.90 2.44
C VAL A 157 -7.98 2.31 3.03
N MET A 158 -8.54 3.30 2.34
CA MET A 158 -8.55 4.68 2.82
C MET A 158 -9.41 4.87 4.06
N ASN A 159 -10.50 4.12 4.22
CA ASN A 159 -11.27 4.09 5.45
C ASN A 159 -10.44 3.55 6.63
N ILE A 160 -9.67 2.50 6.44
CA ILE A 160 -8.75 2.01 7.48
C ILE A 160 -7.73 3.08 7.84
N ALA A 161 -7.09 3.71 6.85
CA ALA A 161 -6.08 4.74 7.06
C ALA A 161 -6.60 5.96 7.82
N THR A 162 -7.86 6.36 7.59
CA THR A 162 -8.45 7.57 8.19
C THR A 162 -9.18 7.34 9.50
N SER A 163 -9.65 6.11 9.76
CA SER A 163 -10.46 5.80 10.96
C SER A 163 -9.69 5.05 12.05
N ASN A 164 -8.56 4.41 11.74
CA ASN A 164 -7.83 3.60 12.71
C ASN A 164 -6.76 4.43 13.44
N SER A 165 -6.88 4.55 14.76
CA SER A 165 -5.94 5.34 15.59
C SER A 165 -4.49 4.83 15.52
N ALA A 166 -4.28 3.54 15.27
CA ALA A 166 -2.95 2.93 15.18
C ALA A 166 -2.11 3.47 14.03
N ILE A 167 -2.72 4.14 13.03
CA ILE A 167 -1.97 4.79 11.94
C ILE A 167 -0.97 5.85 12.45
N THR A 168 -1.25 6.48 13.58
CA THR A 168 -0.35 7.44 14.24
C THR A 168 0.54 6.80 15.30
N GLY A 169 0.48 5.49 15.45
CA GLY A 169 1.23 4.73 16.45
C GLY A 169 2.61 4.28 15.97
N ARG A 170 3.16 3.30 16.68
CA ARG A 170 4.45 2.69 16.36
C ARG A 170 4.33 1.82 15.11
N TYR A 171 5.28 1.97 14.21
CA TYR A 171 5.51 1.08 13.08
C TYR A 171 6.60 0.07 13.39
N GLN A 172 6.43 -1.17 12.94
CA GLN A 172 7.47 -2.18 12.94
C GLN A 172 7.34 -3.07 11.71
N SER A 173 8.41 -3.17 10.92
CA SER A 173 8.50 -4.15 9.84
C SER A 173 8.57 -5.56 10.40
N LEU A 174 7.80 -6.47 9.82
CA LEU A 174 7.87 -7.91 10.10
C LEU A 174 8.64 -8.66 9.00
N HIS A 175 9.13 -7.95 7.97
CA HIS A 175 9.69 -8.54 6.77
C HIS A 175 10.91 -9.43 7.06
N ALA A 176 11.93 -8.87 7.68
CA ALA A 176 13.17 -9.61 7.97
C ALA A 176 12.95 -10.84 8.89
N LEU A 177 11.94 -10.78 9.76
CA LEU A 177 11.60 -11.89 10.67
C LEU A 177 10.94 -13.05 9.91
N ASN A 178 10.31 -12.78 8.80
CA ASN A 178 9.53 -13.74 8.01
C ASN A 178 10.25 -14.20 6.74
N LEU A 179 11.24 -13.44 6.27
CA LEU A 179 12.00 -13.78 5.08
C LEU A 179 12.94 -14.97 5.34
N GLY A 180 12.92 -15.95 4.45
CA GLY A 180 13.80 -17.11 4.51
C GLY A 180 13.44 -18.14 5.59
N VAL A 181 12.25 -18.08 6.19
CA VAL A 181 11.75 -19.09 7.14
C VAL A 181 11.50 -20.40 6.40
N GLU A 182 12.10 -21.48 6.85
CA GLU A 182 11.97 -22.81 6.25
C GLU A 182 10.51 -23.26 6.23
N GLY A 183 10.06 -23.74 5.07
CA GLY A 183 8.68 -24.20 4.86
C GLY A 183 7.64 -23.09 4.70
N SER A 184 8.06 -21.81 4.74
CA SER A 184 7.19 -20.67 4.48
C SER A 184 7.31 -20.21 3.03
N ALA A 185 6.17 -19.84 2.42
CA ALA A 185 6.14 -19.24 1.09
C ALA A 185 6.39 -17.71 1.08
N TYR A 186 6.75 -17.13 2.22
CA TYR A 186 7.07 -15.71 2.32
C TYR A 186 8.41 -15.39 1.63
N SER A 187 8.41 -14.39 0.78
CA SER A 187 9.57 -14.02 -0.06
C SER A 187 9.70 -12.50 -0.20
N GLU A 188 10.61 -12.04 -1.03
CA GLU A 188 10.81 -10.63 -1.40
C GLU A 188 9.62 -9.99 -2.14
N GLN A 189 8.58 -10.76 -2.43
CA GLN A 189 7.34 -10.26 -3.04
C GLN A 189 6.20 -10.10 -2.05
N GLN A 190 6.40 -10.43 -0.79
CA GLN A 190 5.43 -10.22 0.29
C GLN A 190 5.96 -9.20 1.28
N PHE A 191 5.08 -8.32 1.72
CA PHE A 191 5.40 -7.35 2.77
C PHE A 191 4.45 -7.48 3.96
N ALA A 192 5.03 -7.73 5.13
CA ALA A 192 4.29 -7.72 6.39
C ALA A 192 4.84 -6.65 7.33
N PHE A 193 3.95 -5.91 7.97
CA PHE A 193 4.27 -4.94 9.01
C PHE A 193 3.12 -4.79 10.01
N ILE A 194 3.41 -4.19 11.14
CA ILE A 194 2.46 -3.91 12.22
C ILE A 194 2.46 -2.41 12.56
N ARG A 195 1.27 -1.89 12.85
CA ARG A 195 1.05 -0.58 13.47
C ARG A 195 0.34 -0.78 14.79
N GLU A 196 0.77 -0.07 15.82
CA GLU A 196 0.23 -0.25 17.18
C GLU A 196 0.20 1.07 17.92
N LYS A 197 -0.88 1.31 18.66
CA LYS A 197 -1.07 2.46 19.54
C LYS A 197 -2.04 2.10 20.67
N ASN A 198 -1.59 2.20 21.93
CA ASN A 198 -2.42 2.01 23.11
C ASN A 198 -3.22 0.70 23.09
N ASP A 199 -2.56 -0.42 22.98
CA ASP A 199 -3.14 -1.78 22.96
C ASP A 199 -4.08 -2.06 21.76
N GLN A 200 -4.12 -1.19 20.80
CA GLN A 200 -4.85 -1.36 19.55
C GLN A 200 -3.89 -1.32 18.38
N GLY A 201 -4.10 -2.18 17.41
CA GLY A 201 -3.23 -2.20 16.27
C GLY A 201 -3.81 -2.93 15.09
N PHE A 202 -3.02 -2.96 14.04
CA PHE A 202 -3.31 -3.79 12.88
C PHE A 202 -2.03 -4.36 12.27
N ILE A 203 -2.17 -5.53 11.68
CA ILE A 203 -1.14 -6.19 10.88
C ILE A 203 -1.56 -6.12 9.42
N VAL A 204 -0.64 -5.71 8.56
CA VAL A 204 -0.79 -5.73 7.10
C VAL A 204 0.07 -6.85 6.54
N ILE A 205 -0.46 -7.61 5.59
CA ILE A 205 0.29 -8.59 4.79
C ILE A 205 -0.13 -8.38 3.34
N ALA A 206 0.80 -7.92 2.50
CA ALA A 206 0.58 -7.61 1.09
C ALA A 206 1.36 -8.56 0.18
N ASN A 207 0.74 -9.04 -0.88
CA ASN A 207 1.36 -9.84 -1.93
C ASN A 207 1.47 -9.02 -3.21
N PHE A 208 2.68 -8.74 -3.65
CA PHE A 208 2.96 -8.04 -4.90
C PHE A 208 3.09 -8.95 -6.12
N SER A 209 2.99 -10.28 -5.89
CA SER A 209 3.09 -11.26 -6.97
C SER A 209 1.77 -11.39 -7.74
N ASP A 210 1.86 -11.60 -9.05
CA ASP A 210 0.75 -11.99 -9.92
C ASP A 210 0.29 -13.45 -9.66
N ASN A 211 0.91 -14.15 -8.69
CA ASN A 211 0.57 -15.51 -8.29
C ASN A 211 0.14 -15.56 -6.83
N ALA A 212 -0.78 -16.47 -6.53
CA ALA A 212 -1.12 -16.81 -5.17
C ALA A 212 0.09 -17.44 -4.45
N THR A 213 0.18 -17.21 -3.15
CA THR A 213 1.25 -17.82 -2.33
C THR A 213 0.85 -19.23 -1.89
N GLY A 214 1.86 -20.07 -1.62
CA GLY A 214 1.69 -21.21 -0.71
C GLY A 214 1.46 -20.75 0.74
N PRO A 215 1.46 -21.67 1.71
CA PRO A 215 1.34 -21.32 3.12
C PRO A 215 2.47 -20.41 3.57
N ILE A 216 2.12 -19.29 4.19
CA ILE A 216 3.02 -18.35 4.84
C ILE A 216 2.98 -18.61 6.34
N SER A 217 4.12 -18.94 6.93
CA SER A 217 4.29 -18.96 8.39
C SER A 217 4.60 -17.55 8.87
N LEU A 218 3.56 -16.81 9.29
CA LEU A 218 3.71 -15.45 9.80
C LEU A 218 4.18 -15.48 11.24
N THR A 219 5.28 -14.82 11.51
CA THR A 219 5.85 -14.59 12.84
C THR A 219 5.69 -13.12 13.23
N VAL A 220 5.14 -12.86 14.41
CA VAL A 220 4.94 -11.53 14.98
C VAL A 220 5.58 -11.48 16.37
N PRO A 221 6.49 -10.53 16.66
CA PRO A 221 7.09 -10.42 17.98
C PRO A 221 6.03 -10.18 19.06
N ALA A 222 6.10 -10.92 20.17
CA ALA A 222 5.19 -10.68 21.29
C ALA A 222 5.31 -9.25 21.85
N SER A 223 6.50 -8.64 21.75
CA SER A 223 6.73 -7.24 22.13
C SER A 223 6.07 -6.21 21.22
N ALA A 224 5.56 -6.62 20.06
CA ALA A 224 4.83 -5.76 19.14
C ALA A 224 3.31 -5.73 19.42
N ILE A 225 2.84 -6.58 20.34
CA ILE A 225 1.43 -6.69 20.73
C ILE A 225 1.40 -6.70 22.27
N GLU A 226 0.93 -5.63 22.89
CA GLU A 226 0.92 -5.49 24.35
C GLU A 226 -0.15 -6.37 25.05
N THR A 227 -1.04 -6.96 24.29
CA THR A 227 -2.13 -7.80 24.82
C THR A 227 -1.59 -9.17 25.25
N ALA A 228 -1.78 -9.56 26.50
CA ALA A 228 -1.35 -10.84 27.01
C ALA A 228 -2.39 -11.94 26.71
N GLY A 229 -1.93 -13.08 26.17
CA GLY A 229 -2.76 -14.28 25.98
C GLY A 229 -2.06 -15.33 25.12
N ASN A 230 -2.31 -16.62 25.43
CA ASN A 230 -1.73 -17.71 24.64
C ASN A 230 -2.27 -17.79 23.20
N LYS A 231 -3.38 -17.10 22.94
CA LYS A 231 -4.04 -17.08 21.64
C LYS A 231 -4.71 -15.73 21.42
N LEU A 232 -4.50 -15.12 20.26
CA LEU A 232 -5.07 -13.84 19.90
C LEU A 232 -5.82 -13.98 18.57
N GLU A 233 -7.12 -13.73 18.60
CA GLU A 233 -7.96 -13.70 17.41
C GLU A 233 -7.96 -12.29 16.80
N LEU A 234 -7.44 -12.18 15.59
CA LEU A 234 -7.40 -10.93 14.83
C LEU A 234 -8.67 -10.76 14.00
N LYS A 235 -9.24 -9.57 14.05
CA LYS A 235 -10.44 -9.24 13.28
C LYS A 235 -10.06 -8.77 11.87
N PRO A 236 -10.72 -9.26 10.81
CA PRO A 236 -10.44 -8.79 9.46
C PRO A 236 -10.92 -7.34 9.29
N LEU A 237 -10.04 -6.48 8.77
CA LEU A 237 -10.37 -5.13 8.29
C LEU A 237 -10.41 -5.08 6.76
N LEU A 238 -9.50 -5.81 6.11
CA LEU A 238 -9.41 -5.98 4.66
C LEU A 238 -9.07 -7.45 4.39
N SER A 239 -10.03 -8.32 4.58
CA SER A 239 -9.95 -9.77 4.39
C SER A 239 -11.34 -10.36 4.60
N HIS A 240 -11.59 -11.54 4.07
CA HIS A 240 -12.84 -12.26 4.33
C HIS A 240 -12.81 -13.03 5.65
N ASP A 241 -11.63 -13.55 6.01
CA ASP A 241 -11.44 -14.39 7.18
C ASP A 241 -10.56 -13.72 8.22
N GLY A 242 -10.81 -14.01 9.49
CA GLY A 242 -9.94 -13.64 10.59
C GLY A 242 -8.64 -14.44 10.59
N LEU A 243 -7.69 -14.03 11.40
CA LEU A 243 -6.42 -14.71 11.60
C LEU A 243 -6.22 -14.97 13.10
N THR A 244 -5.81 -16.17 13.45
CA THR A 244 -5.46 -16.49 14.84
C THR A 244 -3.95 -16.56 15.00
N LEU A 245 -3.43 -15.75 15.92
CA LEU A 245 -2.04 -15.82 16.37
C LEU A 245 -1.95 -16.75 17.57
N GLU A 246 -1.08 -17.74 17.51
CA GLU A 246 -0.77 -18.64 18.62
C GLU A 246 0.55 -18.23 19.27
N GLN A 247 0.58 -18.14 20.58
CA GLN A 247 1.77 -17.74 21.32
C GLN A 247 2.79 -18.87 21.32
N GLY A 248 4.01 -18.58 20.85
CA GLY A 248 5.20 -19.39 21.08
C GLY A 248 6.00 -18.87 22.27
N GLU A 249 7.25 -19.29 22.42
CA GLU A 249 8.11 -18.88 23.54
C GLU A 249 8.42 -17.37 23.54
N VAL A 250 8.66 -16.78 22.36
CA VAL A 250 9.09 -15.37 22.20
C VAL A 250 8.19 -14.59 21.23
N ASN A 251 7.52 -15.29 20.31
CA ASN A 251 6.75 -14.70 19.22
C ASN A 251 5.39 -15.36 19.10
N TYR A 252 4.44 -14.62 18.57
CA TYR A 252 3.21 -15.20 18.03
C TYR A 252 3.46 -15.77 16.64
N ARG A 253 2.70 -16.80 16.26
CA ARG A 253 2.73 -17.42 14.94
C ARG A 253 1.33 -17.65 14.41
N ALA A 254 1.20 -17.53 13.09
CA ALA A 254 0.00 -17.90 12.35
C ALA A 254 0.38 -18.47 11.00
N THR A 255 -0.56 -19.17 10.37
CA THR A 255 -0.43 -19.60 8.98
C THR A 255 -1.52 -18.93 8.15
N THR A 256 -1.15 -18.35 7.03
CA THR A 256 -2.07 -17.73 6.07
C THR A 256 -1.59 -18.00 4.66
N THR A 257 -2.47 -17.74 3.68
CA THR A 257 -2.13 -17.68 2.25
C THR A 257 -2.61 -16.34 1.73
N LEU A 258 -2.08 -15.92 0.59
CA LEU A 258 -2.54 -14.72 -0.12
C LEU A 258 -2.83 -15.11 -1.57
N ASP A 259 -3.92 -14.60 -2.11
CA ASP A 259 -4.17 -14.65 -3.54
C ASP A 259 -3.21 -13.71 -4.29
N ALA A 260 -3.22 -13.78 -5.63
CA ALA A 260 -2.47 -12.85 -6.47
C ALA A 260 -2.87 -11.41 -6.14
N LEU A 261 -1.88 -10.53 -5.90
CA LEU A 261 -2.09 -9.10 -5.61
C LEU A 261 -3.01 -8.82 -4.41
N GLU A 262 -3.20 -9.80 -3.53
CA GLU A 262 -4.02 -9.65 -2.34
C GLU A 262 -3.28 -8.91 -1.22
N THR A 263 -4.03 -8.11 -0.49
CA THR A 263 -3.61 -7.56 0.80
C THR A 263 -4.62 -7.92 1.86
N LYS A 264 -4.16 -8.43 2.98
CA LYS A 264 -4.94 -8.67 4.17
C LYS A 264 -4.54 -7.69 5.26
N VAL A 265 -5.53 -7.15 5.96
CA VAL A 265 -5.35 -6.27 7.11
C VAL A 265 -6.19 -6.80 8.25
N PHE A 266 -5.55 -7.01 9.41
CA PHE A 266 -6.17 -7.59 10.60
C PHE A 266 -5.97 -6.66 11.78
N ALA A 267 -7.03 -6.35 12.52
CA ALA A 267 -6.99 -5.61 13.78
C ALA A 267 -6.87 -6.51 15.01
N PHE A 268 -6.25 -5.99 16.06
CA PHE A 268 -6.18 -6.57 17.40
C PHE A 268 -6.42 -5.51 18.47
#